data_f3d79ecaa1b7236e4164528c88e7aac9
#
_entry.id   f3d79ecaa1b7236e4164528c88e7aac9
#
_cell.length_a   1.000
_cell.length_b   1.000
_cell.length_c   1.000
_cell.angle_alpha   90.00
_cell.angle_beta   90.00
_cell.angle_gamma   90.00
#
_symmetry.space_group_name_H-M   'P 1'
#
loop_
_entity.id
_entity.type
_entity.pdbx_description
1 polymer ?
#
loop_
_entity_poly.entity_id
_entity_poly.type
_entity_poly.pdbx_seq_one_letter_code
_entity_poly.pdbx_strand_id
1 'polypeptide(L)'
;NIFSIRDLKNSNSQFTKVVPNMDYAYSPIATIDDKVYLLTNDGAPMYKIMVMDIHKPAMENWQTVIPEGKNVIDGANIIGGELYVSYQQDACSHIYVYDLNGKMQQEVSLPGIGSASVSGNKDSKECFVSFASFTQSWTVYQYDRAANSLQPYAVPKVNFKLSDYETKQVFYTSKDGTRVPLFITYKKGLKLNGKNPVYLYAYGGFNISMNP
;
A
#
# COMPACT_ATOMS: atom_id res chain seq x y z
N ASN A 1 -13.52 -7.16 11.45
CA ASN A 1 -12.73 -8.04 12.31
C ASN A 1 -12.96 -7.69 13.78
N ILE A 2 -13.08 -8.71 14.65
CA ILE A 2 -13.02 -8.51 16.10
C ILE A 2 -11.57 -8.22 16.48
N PHE A 3 -11.34 -7.13 17.22
CA PHE A 3 -10.02 -6.76 17.69
C PHE A 3 -9.95 -6.85 19.22
N SER A 4 -8.97 -7.59 19.72
CA SER A 4 -8.74 -7.77 21.15
C SER A 4 -7.27 -7.60 21.45
N ILE A 5 -6.96 -7.10 22.65
CA ILE A 5 -5.60 -6.91 23.15
C ILE A 5 -5.39 -7.74 24.43
N ARG A 6 -4.14 -8.09 24.70
CA ARG A 6 -3.71 -8.75 25.93
C ARG A 6 -2.33 -8.27 26.33
N ASP A 7 -2.12 -8.04 27.63
CA ASP A 7 -0.78 -7.77 28.17
C ASP A 7 0.01 -9.07 28.30
N LEU A 8 1.05 -9.22 27.49
CA LEU A 8 1.91 -10.41 27.51
C LEU A 8 2.93 -10.41 28.67
N LYS A 9 3.15 -9.26 29.34
CA LYS A 9 4.01 -9.17 30.54
C LYS A 9 3.32 -9.73 31.77
N ASN A 10 1.99 -9.77 31.76
CA ASN A 10 1.18 -10.35 32.83
C ASN A 10 0.58 -11.68 32.36
N SER A 11 1.14 -12.81 32.83
CA SER A 11 0.67 -14.15 32.45
C SER A 11 -0.79 -14.41 32.76
N ASN A 12 -1.36 -13.73 33.77
CA ASN A 12 -2.74 -13.88 34.21
C ASN A 12 -3.71 -12.90 33.48
N SER A 13 -3.21 -12.02 32.62
CA SER A 13 -4.06 -11.10 31.87
C SER A 13 -5.00 -11.86 30.93
N GLN A 14 -6.20 -11.37 30.78
CA GLN A 14 -7.18 -11.89 29.84
C GLN A 14 -7.22 -11.01 28.57
N PHE A 15 -7.77 -11.56 27.48
CA PHE A 15 -8.04 -10.76 26.30
C PHE A 15 -9.15 -9.73 26.58
N THR A 16 -8.82 -8.47 26.36
CA THR A 16 -9.79 -7.38 26.40
C THR A 16 -10.29 -7.13 24.98
N LYS A 17 -11.59 -7.30 24.74
CA LYS A 17 -12.21 -7.03 23.48
C LYS A 17 -12.32 -5.51 23.31
N VAL A 18 -11.64 -4.97 22.29
CA VAL A 18 -11.60 -3.52 22.02
C VAL A 18 -12.67 -3.18 20.97
N VAL A 19 -12.77 -3.99 19.90
CA VAL A 19 -13.81 -3.85 18.87
C VAL A 19 -14.72 -5.06 18.95
N PRO A 20 -16.00 -4.86 19.31
CA PRO A 20 -16.90 -5.97 19.63
C PRO A 20 -17.58 -6.62 18.42
N ASN A 21 -17.59 -5.97 17.25
CA ASN A 21 -18.32 -6.40 16.06
C ASN A 21 -17.38 -6.62 14.86
N MET A 22 -17.94 -7.07 13.75
CA MET A 22 -17.21 -7.32 12.48
C MET A 22 -17.69 -6.42 11.34
N ASP A 23 -18.30 -5.29 11.65
CA ASP A 23 -18.90 -4.40 10.65
C ASP A 23 -17.83 -3.73 9.78
N TYR A 24 -16.64 -3.53 10.35
CA TYR A 24 -15.51 -2.89 9.69
C TYR A 24 -14.22 -3.71 9.83
N ALA A 25 -13.24 -3.35 9.00
CA ALA A 25 -11.89 -3.88 9.11
C ALA A 25 -11.09 -3.07 10.15
N TYR A 26 -10.34 -3.77 10.99
CA TYR A 26 -9.38 -3.20 11.92
C TYR A 26 -8.11 -4.05 11.86
N SER A 27 -7.06 -3.47 11.29
CA SER A 27 -5.80 -4.17 11.03
C SER A 27 -4.66 -3.48 11.81
N PRO A 28 -4.13 -4.09 12.88
CA PRO A 28 -2.99 -3.54 13.58
C PRO A 28 -1.78 -3.43 12.64
N ILE A 29 -1.10 -2.29 12.69
CA ILE A 29 0.13 -2.02 11.94
C ILE A 29 1.33 -2.35 12.83
N ALA A 30 1.43 -1.71 13.99
CA ALA A 30 2.47 -1.94 14.97
C ALA A 30 2.08 -1.37 16.34
N THR A 31 2.77 -1.84 17.37
CA THR A 31 2.77 -1.22 18.70
C THR A 31 4.11 -0.50 18.90
N ILE A 32 4.02 0.80 19.19
CA ILE A 32 5.15 1.64 19.54
C ILE A 32 4.89 2.17 20.95
N ASP A 33 5.74 1.84 21.89
CA ASP A 33 5.54 2.07 23.32
C ASP A 33 4.16 1.53 23.76
N ASP A 34 3.30 2.41 24.29
CA ASP A 34 1.95 2.07 24.74
C ASP A 34 0.86 2.43 23.71
N LYS A 35 1.24 2.65 22.44
CA LYS A 35 0.33 3.03 21.36
C LYS A 35 0.26 1.97 20.28
N VAL A 36 -0.95 1.56 19.92
CA VAL A 36 -1.22 0.66 18.79
C VAL A 36 -1.71 1.48 17.61
N TYR A 37 -0.95 1.45 16.52
CA TYR A 37 -1.35 2.01 15.24
C TYR A 37 -2.15 0.98 14.47
N LEU A 38 -3.25 1.39 13.87
CA LEU A 38 -4.14 0.48 13.14
C LEU A 38 -4.77 1.16 11.92
N LEU A 39 -4.97 0.37 10.89
CA LEU A 39 -5.68 0.73 9.66
C LEU A 39 -7.14 0.30 9.81
N THR A 40 -8.09 1.17 9.46
CA THR A 40 -9.52 0.87 9.54
C THR A 40 -10.31 1.58 8.44
N ASN A 41 -11.42 0.95 8.02
CA ASN A 41 -12.43 1.57 7.16
C ASN A 41 -13.69 2.01 7.92
N ASP A 42 -13.66 2.05 9.25
CA ASP A 42 -14.76 2.50 10.08
C ASP A 42 -15.03 3.99 9.87
N GLY A 43 -16.19 4.30 9.24
CA GLY A 43 -16.56 5.64 8.81
C GLY A 43 -15.57 6.27 7.82
N ALA A 44 -14.80 5.44 7.08
CA ALA A 44 -13.77 5.87 6.12
C ALA A 44 -13.61 4.80 5.02
N PRO A 45 -14.48 4.75 4.00
CA PRO A 45 -14.41 3.75 2.92
C PRO A 45 -13.05 3.63 2.23
N MET A 46 -12.29 4.72 2.14
CA MET A 46 -10.93 4.75 1.57
C MET A 46 -9.84 4.46 2.62
N TYR A 47 -10.24 4.02 3.82
CA TYR A 47 -9.43 3.77 4.99
C TYR A 47 -8.81 5.02 5.62
N LYS A 48 -8.48 4.89 6.90
CA LYS A 48 -7.76 5.85 7.72
C LYS A 48 -6.83 5.12 8.68
N ILE A 49 -5.82 5.82 9.21
CA ILE A 49 -4.94 5.28 10.25
C ILE A 49 -5.27 5.95 11.57
N MET A 50 -5.53 5.12 12.57
CA MET A 50 -5.84 5.51 13.93
C MET A 50 -4.71 5.08 14.87
N VAL A 51 -4.61 5.74 16.01
CA VAL A 51 -3.77 5.30 17.12
C VAL A 51 -4.61 5.15 18.39
N MET A 52 -4.40 4.05 19.07
CA MET A 52 -5.04 3.67 20.33
C MET A 52 -3.99 3.62 21.44
N ASP A 53 -4.27 4.22 22.58
CA ASP A 53 -3.50 4.05 23.81
C ASP A 53 -3.98 2.76 24.52
N ILE A 54 -3.05 1.83 24.84
CA ILE A 54 -3.40 0.56 25.51
C ILE A 54 -3.99 0.75 26.90
N HIS A 55 -3.72 1.89 27.56
CA HIS A 55 -4.28 2.22 28.87
C HIS A 55 -5.69 2.83 28.79
N LYS A 56 -6.10 3.26 27.59
CA LYS A 56 -7.43 3.82 27.28
C LYS A 56 -7.97 3.23 25.98
N PRO A 57 -8.20 1.91 25.95
CA PRO A 57 -8.44 1.20 24.67
C PRO A 57 -9.84 1.45 24.08
N ALA A 58 -10.76 2.09 24.81
CA ALA A 58 -12.08 2.37 24.32
C ALA A 58 -12.04 3.26 23.06
N MET A 59 -12.87 2.95 22.06
CA MET A 59 -12.81 3.53 20.71
C MET A 59 -12.97 5.06 20.71
N GLU A 60 -13.74 5.61 21.65
CA GLU A 60 -13.90 7.06 21.82
C GLU A 60 -12.61 7.82 22.18
N ASN A 61 -11.58 7.11 22.65
CA ASN A 61 -10.27 7.69 22.98
C ASN A 61 -9.26 7.61 21.84
N TRP A 62 -9.62 6.94 20.72
CA TRP A 62 -8.72 6.80 19.61
C TRP A 62 -8.52 8.10 18.87
N GLN A 63 -7.31 8.30 18.37
CA GLN A 63 -6.95 9.51 17.63
C GLN A 63 -6.67 9.18 16.17
N THR A 64 -7.11 10.03 15.27
CA THR A 64 -6.79 9.90 13.84
C THR A 64 -5.37 10.41 13.61
N VAL A 65 -4.53 9.55 13.04
CA VAL A 65 -3.16 9.87 12.62
C VAL A 65 -3.15 10.29 11.15
N ILE A 66 -3.76 9.48 10.28
CA ILE A 66 -3.95 9.84 8.88
C ILE A 66 -5.45 9.72 8.58
N PRO A 67 -6.10 10.85 8.23
CA PRO A 67 -7.51 10.85 7.86
C PRO A 67 -7.72 10.17 6.51
N GLU A 68 -8.97 9.79 6.24
CA GLU A 68 -9.39 9.34 4.92
C GLU A 68 -9.06 10.38 3.86
N GLY A 69 -8.51 9.92 2.73
CA GLY A 69 -8.18 10.74 1.58
C GLY A 69 -9.00 10.36 0.33
N LYS A 70 -8.57 10.88 -0.81
CA LYS A 70 -9.19 10.57 -2.11
C LYS A 70 -8.83 9.18 -2.62
N ASN A 71 -7.66 8.67 -2.22
CA ASN A 71 -7.12 7.39 -2.66
C ASN A 71 -7.23 6.37 -1.54
N VAL A 72 -7.47 5.12 -1.92
CA VAL A 72 -7.55 4.01 -0.96
C VAL A 72 -6.17 3.77 -0.33
N ILE A 73 -6.12 3.68 0.99
CA ILE A 73 -4.95 3.14 1.68
C ILE A 73 -4.98 1.62 1.52
N ASP A 74 -4.02 1.09 0.79
CA ASP A 74 -3.86 -0.33 0.49
C ASP A 74 -3.07 -1.08 1.58
N GLY A 75 -2.22 -0.37 2.31
CA GLY A 75 -1.45 -0.91 3.42
C GLY A 75 -0.60 0.13 4.13
N ALA A 76 -0.11 -0.26 5.31
CA ALA A 76 0.80 0.58 6.08
C ALA A 76 1.77 -0.26 6.91
N ASN A 77 2.98 0.25 7.12
CA ASN A 77 4.01 -0.34 7.96
C ASN A 77 4.73 0.73 8.77
N ILE A 78 5.17 0.40 9.97
CA ILE A 78 6.11 1.25 10.73
C ILE A 78 7.49 0.64 10.63
N ILE A 79 8.45 1.41 10.10
CA ILE A 79 9.83 0.99 9.87
C ILE A 79 10.75 2.07 10.40
N GLY A 80 11.66 1.71 11.32
CA GLY A 80 12.61 2.67 11.90
C GLY A 80 11.99 3.89 12.56
N GLY A 81 10.76 3.75 13.09
CA GLY A 81 10.03 4.84 13.74
C GLY A 81 9.30 5.79 12.77
N GLU A 82 9.24 5.47 11.47
CA GLU A 82 8.46 6.20 10.47
C GLU A 82 7.32 5.34 9.94
N LEU A 83 6.20 5.96 9.56
CA LEU A 83 5.01 5.31 9.05
C LEU A 83 5.01 5.37 7.52
N TYR A 84 5.14 4.21 6.88
CA TYR A 84 5.08 4.04 5.43
C TYR A 84 3.66 3.62 5.04
N VAL A 85 3.02 4.41 4.21
CA VAL A 85 1.63 4.19 3.79
C VAL A 85 1.55 4.03 2.29
N SER A 86 1.02 2.90 1.86
CA SER A 86 0.79 2.58 0.45
C SER A 86 -0.64 2.97 0.06
N TYR A 87 -0.77 3.72 -1.01
CA TYR A 87 -2.04 4.12 -1.60
C TYR A 87 -2.19 3.52 -2.98
N GLN A 88 -3.42 3.23 -3.36
CA GLN A 88 -3.81 3.01 -4.75
C GLN A 88 -4.36 4.29 -5.35
N GLN A 89 -3.69 4.79 -6.38
CA GLN A 89 -4.15 5.91 -7.18
C GLN A 89 -4.18 5.51 -8.65
N ASP A 90 -5.36 5.59 -9.27
CA ASP A 90 -5.54 5.22 -10.68
C ASP A 90 -4.99 3.80 -11.00
N ALA A 91 -5.21 2.84 -10.08
CA ALA A 91 -4.71 1.46 -10.16
C ALA A 91 -3.17 1.32 -10.16
N CYS A 92 -2.46 2.28 -9.60
CA CYS A 92 -1.00 2.24 -9.37
C CYS A 92 -0.68 2.46 -7.91
N SER A 93 0.43 1.91 -7.45
CA SER A 93 0.91 2.12 -6.07
C SER A 93 1.66 3.44 -5.94
N HIS A 94 1.37 4.15 -4.85
CA HIS A 94 2.13 5.29 -4.35
C HIS A 94 2.45 5.04 -2.88
N ILE A 95 3.68 5.27 -2.46
CA ILE A 95 4.11 5.07 -1.07
C ILE A 95 4.56 6.40 -0.51
N TYR A 96 3.95 6.81 0.61
CA TYR A 96 4.32 8.03 1.32
C TYR A 96 4.86 7.69 2.69
N VAL A 97 5.85 8.43 3.13
CA VAL A 97 6.46 8.34 4.45
C VAL A 97 5.93 9.48 5.31
N TYR A 98 5.43 9.12 6.49
CA TYR A 98 4.93 10.05 7.50
C TYR A 98 5.68 9.86 8.81
N ASP A 99 5.71 10.91 9.63
CA ASP A 99 6.04 10.71 11.04
C ASP A 99 4.86 10.03 11.78
N LEU A 100 5.10 9.62 13.02
CA LEU A 100 4.08 8.95 13.84
C LEU A 100 2.90 9.85 14.25
N ASN A 101 2.96 11.15 13.97
CA ASN A 101 1.87 12.09 14.17
C ASN A 101 1.06 12.35 12.89
N GLY A 102 1.41 11.67 11.78
CA GLY A 102 0.70 11.78 10.51
C GLY A 102 1.15 12.95 9.63
N LYS A 103 2.28 13.58 9.93
CA LYS A 103 2.84 14.62 9.05
C LYS A 103 3.63 13.95 7.92
N MET A 104 3.20 14.19 6.68
CA MET A 104 3.86 13.68 5.48
C MET A 104 5.28 14.27 5.36
N GLN A 105 6.25 13.40 5.14
CA GLN A 105 7.67 13.71 5.04
C GLN A 105 8.16 13.62 3.60
N GLN A 106 7.74 12.56 2.87
CA GLN A 106 8.30 12.24 1.56
C GLN A 106 7.41 11.24 0.80
N GLU A 107 7.43 11.31 -0.52
CA GLU A 107 6.97 10.23 -1.39
C GLU A 107 8.17 9.39 -1.81
N VAL A 108 8.02 8.06 -1.77
CA VAL A 108 9.05 7.11 -2.25
C VAL A 108 9.10 7.14 -3.76
N SER A 109 10.27 7.42 -4.33
CA SER A 109 10.48 7.43 -5.79
C SER A 109 10.47 6.01 -6.34
N LEU A 110 9.32 5.53 -6.81
CA LEU A 110 9.17 4.21 -7.44
C LEU A 110 9.76 4.18 -8.86
N PRO A 111 10.15 2.99 -9.38
CA PRO A 111 10.75 2.87 -10.72
C PRO A 111 9.83 3.29 -11.88
N GLY A 112 8.53 3.34 -11.64
CA GLY A 112 7.55 3.74 -12.66
C GLY A 112 6.13 3.31 -12.31
N ILE A 113 5.29 3.17 -13.35
CA ILE A 113 3.92 2.68 -13.22
C ILE A 113 3.96 1.21 -12.82
N GLY A 114 3.40 0.88 -11.65
CA GLY A 114 3.46 -0.47 -11.14
C GLY A 114 2.75 -0.67 -9.81
N SER A 115 2.88 -1.89 -9.30
CA SER A 115 2.48 -2.27 -7.95
C SER A 115 3.71 -2.31 -7.05
N ALA A 116 3.57 -1.75 -5.86
CA ALA A 116 4.65 -1.72 -4.89
C ALA A 116 4.16 -2.02 -3.48
N SER A 117 5.02 -2.63 -2.69
CA SER A 117 4.82 -2.82 -1.26
C SER A 117 6.11 -2.51 -0.52
N VAL A 118 5.99 -2.13 0.75
CA VAL A 118 7.12 -1.82 1.61
C VAL A 118 7.19 -2.81 2.76
N SER A 119 8.40 -3.19 3.14
CA SER A 119 8.65 -4.10 4.26
C SER A 119 9.91 -3.69 5.04
N GLY A 120 9.90 -3.97 6.31
CA GLY A 120 11.00 -3.69 7.23
C GLY A 120 10.58 -3.94 8.68
N ASN A 121 11.43 -3.56 9.61
CA ASN A 121 11.17 -3.73 11.04
C ASN A 121 11.06 -2.37 11.72
N LYS A 122 10.13 -2.24 12.66
CA LYS A 122 9.92 -1.00 13.43
C LYS A 122 11.16 -0.54 14.20
N ASP A 123 12.02 -1.50 14.59
CA ASP A 123 13.24 -1.28 15.38
C ASP A 123 14.51 -1.18 14.52
N SER A 124 14.39 -1.23 13.19
CA SER A 124 15.51 -1.15 12.24
C SER A 124 15.20 -0.12 11.14
N LYS A 125 16.25 0.57 10.68
CA LYS A 125 16.13 1.51 9.54
C LYS A 125 16.21 0.80 8.18
N GLU A 126 16.42 -0.51 8.16
CA GLU A 126 16.41 -1.27 6.91
C GLU A 126 14.99 -1.33 6.34
N CYS A 127 14.85 -0.79 5.15
CA CYS A 127 13.57 -0.73 4.45
C CYS A 127 13.74 -1.32 3.05
N PHE A 128 12.83 -2.20 2.68
CA PHE A 128 12.79 -2.83 1.38
C PHE A 128 11.49 -2.47 0.66
N VAL A 129 11.62 -2.17 -0.64
CA VAL A 129 10.49 -1.93 -1.53
C VAL A 129 10.47 -3.05 -2.56
N SER A 130 9.37 -3.78 -2.60
CA SER A 130 9.09 -4.73 -3.69
C SER A 130 8.27 -4.01 -4.76
N PHE A 131 8.70 -4.12 -6.02
CA PHE A 131 8.03 -3.47 -7.13
C PHE A 131 7.87 -4.43 -8.30
N ALA A 132 6.71 -4.39 -8.94
CA ALA A 132 6.42 -5.07 -10.20
C ALA A 132 5.67 -4.15 -11.16
N SER A 133 5.73 -4.49 -12.45
CA SER A 133 4.93 -3.86 -13.49
C SER A 133 4.57 -4.89 -14.56
N PHE A 134 3.77 -4.52 -15.55
CA PHE A 134 3.49 -5.42 -16.69
C PHE A 134 4.73 -5.80 -17.50
N THR A 135 5.82 -5.07 -17.36
CA THR A 135 7.10 -5.33 -18.05
C THR A 135 8.23 -5.71 -17.11
N GLN A 136 7.99 -5.77 -15.81
CA GLN A 136 9.00 -6.10 -14.80
C GLN A 136 8.42 -7.06 -13.76
N SER A 137 9.06 -8.20 -13.58
CA SER A 137 8.76 -9.13 -12.49
C SER A 137 9.07 -8.52 -11.13
N TRP A 138 8.45 -9.02 -10.07
CA TRP A 138 8.72 -8.59 -8.70
C TRP A 138 10.22 -8.52 -8.40
N THR A 139 10.68 -7.31 -8.22
CA THR A 139 12.07 -6.98 -7.86
C THR A 139 12.07 -6.35 -6.48
N VAL A 140 12.96 -6.81 -5.63
CA VAL A 140 13.15 -6.23 -4.29
C VAL A 140 14.29 -5.22 -4.35
N TYR A 141 14.04 -4.06 -3.82
CA TYR A 141 15.01 -2.97 -3.68
C TYR A 141 15.24 -2.67 -2.21
N GLN A 142 16.47 -2.38 -1.85
CA GLN A 142 16.78 -1.71 -0.60
C GLN A 142 16.52 -0.21 -0.78
N TYR A 143 15.76 0.39 0.11
CA TYR A 143 15.41 1.80 0.05
C TYR A 143 16.32 2.63 0.94
N ASP A 144 17.01 3.60 0.33
CA ASP A 144 17.73 4.64 1.07
C ASP A 144 16.77 5.81 1.33
N ARG A 145 16.37 5.96 2.59
CA ARG A 145 15.42 6.98 3.04
C ARG A 145 15.97 8.40 2.87
N ALA A 146 17.29 8.60 3.11
CA ALA A 146 17.91 9.91 3.04
C ALA A 146 18.10 10.39 1.60
N ALA A 147 18.52 9.47 0.72
CA ALA A 147 18.73 9.77 -0.70
C ALA A 147 17.43 9.66 -1.53
N ASN A 148 16.33 9.14 -0.98
CA ASN A 148 15.09 8.77 -1.68
C ASN A 148 15.38 7.91 -2.91
N SER A 149 16.21 6.89 -2.75
CA SER A 149 16.66 6.05 -3.86
C SER A 149 16.50 4.57 -3.58
N LEU A 150 16.31 3.81 -4.64
CA LEU A 150 16.12 2.36 -4.63
C LEU A 150 17.34 1.69 -5.23
N GLN A 151 17.99 0.82 -4.45
CA GLN A 151 19.11 -0.01 -4.90
C GLN A 151 18.62 -1.45 -5.09
N PRO A 152 18.84 -2.07 -6.28
CA PRO A 152 18.43 -3.46 -6.51
C PRO A 152 19.05 -4.39 -5.46
N TYR A 153 18.19 -5.17 -4.78
CA TYR A 153 18.61 -6.15 -3.77
C TYR A 153 18.40 -7.57 -4.26
N ALA A 154 17.22 -7.91 -4.76
CA ALA A 154 16.92 -9.20 -5.36
C ALA A 154 16.16 -9.01 -6.67
N VAL A 155 16.84 -9.36 -7.76
CA VAL A 155 16.33 -9.19 -9.13
C VAL A 155 16.11 -10.58 -9.75
N PRO A 156 14.90 -10.92 -10.18
CA PRO A 156 14.65 -12.19 -10.84
C PRO A 156 15.31 -12.24 -12.22
N LYS A 157 15.82 -13.41 -12.60
CA LYS A 157 16.33 -13.65 -13.95
C LYS A 157 15.16 -13.93 -14.87
N VAL A 158 15.06 -13.15 -15.95
CA VAL A 158 14.05 -13.35 -17.00
C VAL A 158 14.73 -13.48 -18.36
N ASN A 159 14.14 -14.27 -19.25
CA ASN A 159 14.73 -14.58 -20.58
C ASN A 159 14.34 -13.58 -21.68
N PHE A 160 14.01 -12.33 -21.28
CA PHE A 160 13.69 -11.25 -22.22
C PHE A 160 14.21 -9.90 -21.67
N LYS A 161 14.40 -8.94 -22.57
CA LYS A 161 14.85 -7.61 -22.18
C LYS A 161 13.64 -6.75 -21.82
N LEU A 162 13.55 -6.36 -20.55
CA LEU A 162 12.49 -5.47 -20.04
C LEU A 162 12.45 -4.14 -20.81
N SER A 163 13.64 -3.62 -21.17
CA SER A 163 13.78 -2.36 -21.91
C SER A 163 13.18 -2.37 -23.32
N ASP A 164 12.86 -3.55 -23.88
CA ASP A 164 12.24 -3.66 -25.21
C ASP A 164 10.73 -3.36 -25.19
N TYR A 165 10.15 -3.24 -24.00
CA TYR A 165 8.71 -3.05 -23.82
C TYR A 165 8.43 -1.70 -23.16
N GLU A 166 7.23 -1.20 -23.35
CA GLU A 166 6.70 -0.05 -22.64
C GLU A 166 5.26 -0.29 -22.20
N THR A 167 4.89 0.30 -21.07
CA THR A 167 3.52 0.34 -20.57
C THR A 167 3.09 1.79 -20.50
N LYS A 168 1.91 2.07 -21.03
CA LYS A 168 1.27 3.39 -20.92
C LYS A 168 -0.03 3.25 -20.16
N GLN A 169 -0.25 4.17 -19.24
CA GLN A 169 -1.55 4.36 -18.64
C GLN A 169 -2.34 5.35 -19.48
N VAL A 170 -3.53 4.98 -19.87
CA VAL A 170 -4.51 5.82 -20.54
C VAL A 170 -5.83 5.77 -19.80
N PHE A 171 -6.76 6.64 -20.12
CA PHE A 171 -8.06 6.66 -19.49
C PHE A 171 -9.15 6.67 -20.54
N TYR A 172 -10.24 5.99 -20.24
CA TYR A 172 -11.47 6.08 -21.02
C TYR A 172 -12.65 6.42 -20.10
N THR A 173 -13.72 6.88 -20.68
CA THR A 173 -14.96 7.18 -19.94
C THR A 173 -15.93 6.04 -20.11
N SER A 174 -16.36 5.46 -19.00
CA SER A 174 -17.41 4.44 -18.93
C SER A 174 -18.77 5.02 -19.30
N LYS A 175 -19.77 4.16 -19.54
CA LYS A 175 -21.16 4.54 -19.88
C LYS A 175 -21.82 5.43 -18.82
N ASP A 176 -21.44 5.29 -17.58
CA ASP A 176 -21.92 6.07 -16.42
C ASP A 176 -21.12 7.37 -16.19
N GLY A 177 -20.18 7.70 -17.07
CA GLY A 177 -19.31 8.87 -16.95
C GLY A 177 -18.05 8.65 -16.11
N THR A 178 -17.87 7.48 -15.52
CA THR A 178 -16.67 7.18 -14.70
C THR A 178 -15.41 7.15 -15.55
N ARG A 179 -14.38 7.86 -15.12
CA ARG A 179 -13.04 7.82 -15.71
C ARG A 179 -12.31 6.58 -15.24
N VAL A 180 -12.00 5.66 -16.16
CA VAL A 180 -11.41 4.36 -15.85
C VAL A 180 -9.99 4.28 -16.38
N PRO A 181 -8.99 3.89 -15.56
CA PRO A 181 -7.62 3.65 -16.02
C PRO A 181 -7.55 2.37 -16.85
N LEU A 182 -6.73 2.40 -17.89
CA LEU A 182 -6.39 1.28 -18.76
C LEU A 182 -4.89 1.27 -19.00
N PHE A 183 -4.26 0.11 -18.89
CA PHE A 183 -2.85 -0.06 -19.20
C PHE A 183 -2.68 -0.71 -20.56
N ILE A 184 -1.81 -0.15 -21.39
CA ILE A 184 -1.47 -0.68 -22.71
C ILE A 184 0.02 -1.03 -22.71
N THR A 185 0.32 -2.32 -22.82
CA THR A 185 1.70 -2.83 -22.83
C THR A 185 2.03 -3.41 -24.21
N TYR A 186 3.16 -2.99 -24.76
CA TYR A 186 3.60 -3.44 -26.09
C TYR A 186 5.10 -3.30 -26.27
N LYS A 187 5.63 -3.98 -27.31
CA LYS A 187 7.04 -3.88 -27.69
C LYS A 187 7.34 -2.51 -28.30
N LYS A 188 8.40 -1.83 -27.84
CA LYS A 188 8.83 -0.53 -28.38
C LYS A 188 9.01 -0.60 -29.89
N GLY A 189 8.56 0.45 -30.59
CA GLY A 189 8.60 0.52 -32.03
C GLY A 189 7.44 -0.19 -32.76
N LEU A 190 6.51 -0.80 -32.03
CA LEU A 190 5.31 -1.38 -32.63
C LEU A 190 4.48 -0.29 -33.29
N LYS A 191 4.12 -0.49 -34.58
CA LYS A 191 3.21 0.42 -35.29
C LYS A 191 1.77 0.14 -34.87
N LEU A 192 1.14 1.08 -34.18
CA LEU A 192 -0.25 1.01 -33.75
C LEU A 192 -1.18 1.38 -34.91
N ASN A 193 -1.42 0.44 -35.81
CA ASN A 193 -2.17 0.63 -37.07
C ASN A 193 -3.53 -0.07 -37.08
N GLY A 194 -4.01 -0.55 -35.95
CA GLY A 194 -5.27 -1.29 -35.80
C GLY A 194 -5.24 -2.74 -36.31
N LYS A 195 -4.08 -3.26 -36.75
CA LYS A 195 -3.94 -4.62 -37.27
C LYS A 195 -3.18 -5.57 -36.32
N ASN A 196 -2.71 -5.06 -35.19
CA ASN A 196 -2.02 -5.89 -34.20
C ASN A 196 -3.02 -6.77 -33.44
N PRO A 197 -2.68 -8.03 -33.13
CA PRO A 197 -3.47 -8.82 -32.20
C PRO A 197 -3.45 -8.16 -30.82
N VAL A 198 -4.60 -8.16 -30.14
CA VAL A 198 -4.77 -7.56 -28.82
C VAL A 198 -5.29 -8.60 -27.87
N TYR A 199 -4.66 -8.72 -26.71
CA TYR A 199 -5.18 -9.44 -25.56
C TYR A 199 -5.76 -8.44 -24.56
N LEU A 200 -7.08 -8.45 -24.39
CA LEU A 200 -7.76 -7.63 -23.40
C LEU A 200 -8.03 -8.47 -22.15
N TYR A 201 -7.52 -8.00 -21.02
CA TYR A 201 -7.74 -8.65 -19.72
C TYR A 201 -8.40 -7.67 -18.74
N ALA A 202 -9.44 -8.13 -18.09
CA ALA A 202 -10.15 -7.40 -17.05
C ALA A 202 -10.70 -8.38 -16.01
N TYR A 203 -10.94 -7.90 -14.82
CA TYR A 203 -11.62 -8.63 -13.75
C TYR A 203 -12.64 -7.70 -13.08
N GLY A 204 -13.84 -8.18 -12.83
CA GLY A 204 -14.96 -7.35 -12.37
C GLY A 204 -15.64 -7.91 -11.13
N GLY A 205 -14.89 -8.35 -10.13
CA GLY A 205 -15.46 -8.91 -8.91
C GLY A 205 -14.65 -8.63 -7.65
N PHE A 206 -15.30 -8.80 -6.49
CA PHE A 206 -14.70 -8.78 -5.15
C PHE A 206 -13.86 -7.54 -4.81
N ASN A 207 -14.16 -6.40 -5.42
CA ASN A 207 -13.41 -5.15 -5.26
C ASN A 207 -11.90 -5.30 -5.58
N ILE A 208 -11.56 -6.20 -6.52
CA ILE A 208 -10.16 -6.43 -6.93
C ILE A 208 -9.81 -5.52 -8.09
N SER A 209 -8.81 -4.67 -7.90
CA SER A 209 -8.22 -3.86 -8.97
C SER A 209 -7.22 -4.69 -9.78
N MET A 210 -7.23 -4.51 -11.12
CA MET A 210 -6.22 -5.07 -12.00
C MET A 210 -5.06 -4.08 -12.11
N ASN A 211 -4.04 -4.32 -11.31
CA ASN A 211 -2.88 -3.45 -11.20
C ASN A 211 -1.71 -3.98 -12.06
N PRO A 212 -0.78 -3.12 -12.46
CA PRO A 212 0.45 -3.53 -13.12
C PRO A 212 1.34 -4.42 -12.27
#